data_d41c44a26ea9eca8244af3f33eb0e3ce
#
_entry.id   d41c44a26ea9eca8244af3f33eb0e3ce
#
_cell.length_a   1.000
_cell.length_b   1.000
_cell.length_c   1.000
_cell.angle_alpha   90.00
_cell.angle_beta   90.00
_cell.angle_gamma   90.00
#
_symmetry.space_group_name_H-M   'P 1'
#
loop_
_entity.id
_entity.type
_entity.pdbx_description
1 polymer ?
#
loop_
_entity_poly.entity_id
_entity_poly.type
_entity_poly.pdbx_seq_one_letter_code
_entity_poly.pdbx_strand_id
1 'polypeptide(L)'
;PVFNYKSLLQRDLNPKLCPKGTIFYNMPPTFWEKYEYVIISITAAIITLLFFFQYLRLQSLSRIKRLQQQQLDSNLKYRNLINNMPILYMYEKLIKDEKGRITDTLYIDVNNFFEDRFIMRKEAVGKRGSELFPESMNEFLHFMNIALKEKRSVTFPYYYKKIDTFYDIVVKASDNGEYMHVFCVDSTELHHTQIQLRSTNRK
;
A
#
# COMPACT_ATOMS: atom_id res chain seq x y z
N PRO A 1 -13.14 76.37 -22.26
CA PRO A 1 -12.39 76.44 -23.52
C PRO A 1 -12.11 75.03 -24.04
N VAL A 2 -12.05 74.91 -25.38
CA VAL A 2 -11.80 73.63 -26.09
C VAL A 2 -10.49 73.80 -26.86
N PHE A 3 -9.54 72.87 -26.61
CA PHE A 3 -8.23 72.89 -27.25
C PHE A 3 -7.87 71.55 -27.91
N ASN A 4 -7.13 71.66 -29.03
CA ASN A 4 -6.55 70.46 -29.66
C ASN A 4 -5.26 70.10 -28.94
N TYR A 5 -5.28 68.89 -28.27
CA TYR A 5 -4.15 68.43 -27.47
C TYR A 5 -2.85 68.32 -28.29
N LYS A 6 -2.91 67.79 -29.50
CA LYS A 6 -1.74 67.70 -30.40
C LYS A 6 -1.18 69.06 -30.79
N SER A 7 -2.04 70.04 -31.05
CA SER A 7 -1.60 71.37 -31.43
C SER A 7 -0.96 72.15 -30.27
N LEU A 8 -1.38 71.90 -29.01
CA LEU A 8 -0.74 72.46 -27.84
C LEU A 8 0.69 71.94 -27.69
N LEU A 9 0.87 70.58 -27.85
CA LEU A 9 2.18 69.97 -27.75
C LEU A 9 3.13 70.43 -28.87
N GLN A 10 2.63 70.63 -30.12
CA GLN A 10 3.42 71.14 -31.25
C GLN A 10 3.94 72.58 -31.04
N ARG A 11 3.25 73.33 -30.17
CA ARG A 11 3.63 74.71 -29.82
C ARG A 11 4.37 74.77 -28.46
N ASP A 12 4.86 73.68 -27.95
CA ASP A 12 5.54 73.56 -26.64
C ASP A 12 4.71 74.09 -25.44
N LEU A 13 3.38 74.11 -25.59
CA LEU A 13 2.49 74.53 -24.51
C LEU A 13 2.12 73.34 -23.64
N ASN A 14 2.32 73.47 -22.37
CA ASN A 14 2.01 72.40 -21.41
C ASN A 14 0.48 72.31 -21.16
N PRO A 15 -0.22 71.23 -21.54
CA PRO A 15 -1.66 71.10 -21.33
C PRO A 15 -2.10 71.20 -19.88
N LYS A 16 -1.20 70.90 -18.92
CA LYS A 16 -1.49 70.96 -17.47
C LYS A 16 -1.67 72.38 -16.96
N LEU A 17 -1.21 73.38 -17.71
CA LEU A 17 -1.34 74.78 -17.38
C LEU A 17 -2.65 75.43 -17.85
N CYS A 18 -3.48 74.66 -18.57
CA CYS A 18 -4.79 75.12 -19.02
C CYS A 18 -5.78 75.22 -17.82
N PRO A 19 -6.74 76.17 -17.88
CA PRO A 19 -7.72 76.39 -16.83
C PRO A 19 -8.53 75.07 -16.54
N LYS A 20 -8.95 74.89 -15.28
CA LYS A 20 -9.83 73.82 -14.91
C LYS A 20 -11.11 73.83 -15.73
N GLY A 21 -11.54 72.68 -16.26
CA GLY A 21 -12.72 72.54 -17.13
C GLY A 21 -12.38 72.71 -18.63
N THR A 22 -11.12 72.73 -19.02
CA THR A 22 -10.71 72.70 -20.43
C THR A 22 -10.98 71.31 -21.04
N ILE A 23 -11.67 71.30 -22.17
CA ILE A 23 -11.93 70.05 -22.93
C ILE A 23 -10.83 69.92 -23.99
N PHE A 24 -10.13 68.79 -23.98
CA PHE A 24 -9.12 68.47 -24.99
C PHE A 24 -9.69 67.48 -25.99
N TYR A 25 -9.55 67.77 -27.30
CA TYR A 25 -9.82 66.78 -28.33
C TYR A 25 -8.50 66.37 -29.00
N ASN A 26 -8.49 65.23 -29.69
CA ASN A 26 -7.28 64.57 -30.20
C ASN A 26 -6.25 64.20 -29.11
N MET A 27 -6.72 63.92 -27.88
CA MET A 27 -5.91 63.38 -26.81
C MET A 27 -5.52 61.92 -27.17
N PRO A 28 -4.23 61.55 -27.02
CA PRO A 28 -3.86 60.16 -27.23
C PRO A 28 -4.63 59.28 -26.23
N PRO A 29 -5.08 58.08 -26.60
CA PRO A 29 -5.76 57.19 -25.70
C PRO A 29 -4.87 56.85 -24.51
N THR A 30 -5.47 56.78 -23.35
CA THR A 30 -4.76 56.35 -22.14
C THR A 30 -4.24 54.93 -22.31
N PHE A 31 -3.26 54.52 -21.46
CA PHE A 31 -2.74 53.15 -21.50
C PHE A 31 -3.87 52.14 -21.38
N TRP A 32 -4.86 52.36 -20.50
CA TRP A 32 -5.99 51.48 -20.28
C TRP A 32 -6.88 51.38 -21.54
N GLU A 33 -7.27 52.52 -22.14
CA GLU A 33 -8.10 52.52 -23.36
C GLU A 33 -7.43 51.81 -24.53
N LYS A 34 -6.10 51.92 -24.62
CA LYS A 34 -5.32 51.30 -25.72
C LYS A 34 -5.19 49.79 -25.54
N TYR A 35 -5.08 49.31 -24.31
CA TYR A 35 -4.75 47.89 -24.01
C TYR A 35 -5.87 47.14 -23.29
N GLU A 36 -7.04 47.73 -23.08
CA GLU A 36 -8.18 47.16 -22.33
C GLU A 36 -8.49 45.72 -22.76
N TYR A 37 -8.70 45.48 -24.04
CA TYR A 37 -9.04 44.16 -24.58
C TYR A 37 -7.89 43.16 -24.43
N VAL A 38 -6.66 43.62 -24.53
CA VAL A 38 -5.48 42.75 -24.36
C VAL A 38 -5.34 42.32 -22.89
N ILE A 39 -5.54 43.25 -21.95
CA ILE A 39 -5.47 42.99 -20.53
C ILE A 39 -6.59 42.01 -20.14
N ILE A 40 -7.82 42.24 -20.60
CA ILE A 40 -8.96 41.36 -20.34
C ILE A 40 -8.70 39.96 -20.89
N SER A 41 -8.20 39.83 -22.12
CA SER A 41 -7.92 38.51 -22.70
C SER A 41 -6.81 37.76 -22.01
N ILE A 42 -5.74 38.43 -21.59
CA ILE A 42 -4.65 37.80 -20.79
C ILE A 42 -5.15 37.35 -19.42
N THR A 43 -5.90 38.19 -18.71
CA THR A 43 -6.46 37.84 -17.42
C THR A 43 -7.44 36.67 -17.51
N ALA A 44 -8.31 36.64 -18.52
CA ALA A 44 -9.20 35.52 -18.76
C ALA A 44 -8.42 34.21 -19.05
N ALA A 45 -7.36 34.30 -19.88
CA ALA A 45 -6.51 33.15 -20.17
C ALA A 45 -5.81 32.59 -18.90
N ILE A 46 -5.29 33.48 -18.05
CA ILE A 46 -4.67 33.07 -16.76
C ILE A 46 -5.68 32.38 -15.85
N ILE A 47 -6.87 32.95 -15.71
CA ILE A 47 -7.94 32.37 -14.88
C ILE A 47 -8.33 30.98 -15.41
N THR A 48 -8.50 30.85 -16.72
CA THR A 48 -8.83 29.55 -17.35
C THR A 48 -7.73 28.52 -17.10
N LEU A 49 -6.47 28.92 -17.21
CA LEU A 49 -5.32 28.04 -16.94
C LEU A 49 -5.27 27.59 -15.47
N LEU A 50 -5.56 28.49 -14.55
CA LEU A 50 -5.62 28.17 -13.11
C LEU A 50 -6.74 27.17 -12.81
N PHE A 51 -7.94 27.36 -13.38
CA PHE A 51 -9.05 26.41 -13.23
C PHE A 51 -8.71 25.04 -13.83
N PHE A 52 -8.07 25.02 -15.00
CA PHE A 52 -7.62 23.76 -15.61
C PHE A 52 -6.60 23.03 -14.74
N PHE A 53 -5.64 23.75 -14.17
CA PHE A 53 -4.65 23.18 -13.25
C PHE A 53 -5.30 22.61 -11.96
N GLN A 54 -6.25 23.33 -11.40
CA GLN A 54 -7.02 22.86 -10.24
C GLN A 54 -7.84 21.60 -10.56
N TYR A 55 -8.46 21.55 -11.74
CA TYR A 55 -9.20 20.38 -12.21
C TYR A 55 -8.30 19.13 -12.32
N LEU A 56 -7.11 19.27 -12.93
CA LEU A 56 -6.14 18.18 -13.03
C LEU A 56 -5.66 17.71 -11.66
N ARG A 57 -5.42 18.64 -10.74
CA ARG A 57 -5.03 18.32 -9.35
C ARG A 57 -6.11 17.53 -8.62
N LEU A 58 -7.36 17.94 -8.74
CA LEU A 58 -8.49 17.22 -8.13
C LEU A 58 -8.65 15.81 -8.71
N GLN A 59 -8.48 15.64 -10.01
CA GLN A 59 -8.51 14.31 -10.64
C GLN A 59 -7.38 13.40 -10.14
N SER A 60 -6.16 13.92 -10.01
CA SER A 60 -5.04 13.11 -9.51
C SER A 60 -5.23 12.68 -8.06
N LEU A 61 -5.71 13.58 -7.20
CA LEU A 61 -6.03 13.28 -5.80
C LEU A 61 -7.13 12.22 -5.67
N SER A 62 -8.17 12.29 -6.49
CA SER A 62 -9.26 11.29 -6.46
C SER A 62 -8.78 9.91 -6.91
N ARG A 63 -7.86 9.83 -7.90
CA ARG A 63 -7.24 8.56 -8.31
C ARG A 63 -6.41 7.93 -7.18
N ILE A 64 -5.58 8.73 -6.51
CA ILE A 64 -4.74 8.25 -5.40
C ILE A 64 -5.63 7.71 -4.27
N LYS A 65 -6.66 8.47 -3.85
CA LYS A 65 -7.62 8.02 -2.83
C LYS A 65 -8.30 6.70 -3.21
N ARG A 66 -8.71 6.56 -4.48
CA ARG A 66 -9.37 5.35 -4.98
C ARG A 66 -8.44 4.14 -4.93
N LEU A 67 -7.17 4.30 -5.33
CA LEU A 67 -6.17 3.23 -5.25
C LEU A 67 -5.87 2.83 -3.81
N GLN A 68 -5.73 3.79 -2.90
CA GLN A 68 -5.54 3.53 -1.48
C GLN A 68 -6.73 2.76 -0.88
N GLN A 69 -7.96 3.17 -1.22
CA GLN A 69 -9.15 2.47 -0.76
C GLN A 69 -9.21 1.03 -1.29
N GLN A 70 -8.91 0.82 -2.57
CA GLN A 70 -8.87 -0.53 -3.15
C GLN A 70 -7.82 -1.42 -2.47
N GLN A 71 -6.64 -0.87 -2.16
CA GLN A 71 -5.62 -1.62 -1.40
C GLN A 71 -6.09 -1.96 0.01
N LEU A 72 -6.71 -1.00 0.70
CA LEU A 72 -7.26 -1.23 2.03
C LEU A 72 -8.34 -2.33 2.02
N ASP A 73 -9.30 -2.24 1.08
CA ASP A 73 -10.37 -3.22 0.93
C ASP A 73 -9.82 -4.62 0.60
N SER A 74 -8.80 -4.69 -0.27
CA SER A 74 -8.12 -5.95 -0.60
C SER A 74 -7.42 -6.54 0.63
N ASN A 75 -6.70 -5.73 1.40
CA ASN A 75 -6.03 -6.16 2.61
C ASN A 75 -7.02 -6.65 3.69
N LEU A 76 -8.15 -5.93 3.84
CA LEU A 76 -9.21 -6.35 4.77
C LEU A 76 -9.84 -7.67 4.35
N LYS A 77 -10.14 -7.86 3.06
CA LYS A 77 -10.64 -9.14 2.53
C LYS A 77 -9.67 -10.28 2.77
N TYR A 78 -8.39 -10.06 2.47
CA TYR A 78 -7.34 -11.05 2.72
C TYR A 78 -7.26 -11.43 4.22
N ARG A 79 -7.20 -10.44 5.10
CA ARG A 79 -7.18 -10.68 6.56
C ARG A 79 -8.42 -11.44 7.04
N ASN A 80 -9.60 -11.06 6.57
CA ASN A 80 -10.84 -11.75 6.92
C ASN A 80 -10.83 -13.21 6.47
N LEU A 81 -10.35 -13.50 5.27
CA LEU A 81 -10.22 -14.88 4.79
C LEU A 81 -9.27 -15.69 5.68
N ILE A 82 -8.07 -15.19 5.93
CA ILE A 82 -7.06 -15.88 6.73
C ILE A 82 -7.53 -16.07 8.18
N ASN A 83 -8.14 -15.06 8.79
CA ASN A 83 -8.59 -15.13 10.19
C ASN A 83 -9.80 -16.05 10.39
N ASN A 84 -10.61 -16.27 9.36
CA ASN A 84 -11.76 -17.18 9.45
C ASN A 84 -11.47 -18.60 8.95
N MET A 85 -10.24 -18.89 8.51
CA MET A 85 -9.85 -20.27 8.16
C MET A 85 -9.71 -21.09 9.45
N PRO A 86 -10.32 -22.31 9.51
CA PRO A 86 -10.19 -23.21 10.66
C PRO A 86 -8.88 -24.01 10.62
N ILE A 87 -7.79 -23.37 10.23
CA ILE A 87 -6.43 -23.92 10.17
C ILE A 87 -5.46 -22.92 10.77
N LEU A 88 -4.38 -23.39 11.37
CA LEU A 88 -3.32 -22.50 11.82
C LEU A 88 -2.59 -21.90 10.62
N TYR A 89 -2.41 -20.61 10.64
CA TYR A 89 -1.65 -19.91 9.62
C TYR A 89 -0.60 -18.99 10.26
N MET A 90 0.62 -19.11 9.77
CA MET A 90 1.76 -18.28 10.14
C MET A 90 2.41 -17.73 8.88
N TYR A 91 2.78 -16.47 8.92
CA TYR A 91 3.55 -15.79 7.88
C TYR A 91 4.87 -15.34 8.48
N GLU A 92 5.96 -15.87 7.96
CA GLU A 92 7.27 -15.76 8.56
C GLU A 92 8.29 -15.21 7.57
N LYS A 93 9.16 -14.29 8.02
CA LYS A 93 10.33 -13.86 7.25
C LYS A 93 11.45 -14.87 7.48
N LEU A 94 12.12 -15.26 6.39
CA LEU A 94 13.21 -16.22 6.45
C LEU A 94 14.53 -15.55 6.86
N ILE A 95 15.21 -16.14 7.83
CA ILE A 95 16.56 -15.77 8.25
C ILE A 95 17.51 -16.81 7.64
N LYS A 96 18.45 -16.34 6.80
CA LYS A 96 19.33 -17.20 6.02
C LYS A 96 20.79 -16.98 6.36
N ASP A 97 21.59 -18.03 6.20
CA ASP A 97 23.05 -17.95 6.23
C ASP A 97 23.63 -17.40 4.90
N GLU A 98 24.96 -17.23 4.85
CA GLU A 98 25.68 -16.77 3.66
C GLU A 98 25.53 -17.70 2.45
N LYS A 99 25.14 -18.96 2.67
CA LYS A 99 24.88 -19.95 1.62
C LYS A 99 23.42 -19.97 1.17
N GLY A 100 22.59 -19.06 1.70
CA GLY A 100 21.17 -18.96 1.38
C GLY A 100 20.29 -20.02 2.04
N ARG A 101 20.79 -20.79 3.00
CA ARG A 101 19.99 -21.78 3.75
C ARG A 101 19.25 -21.09 4.88
N ILE A 102 18.01 -21.48 5.11
CA ILE A 102 17.19 -20.98 6.21
C ILE A 102 17.78 -21.54 7.51
N THR A 103 18.12 -20.67 8.44
CA THR A 103 18.67 -21.00 9.76
C THR A 103 17.68 -20.67 10.90
N ASP A 104 16.72 -19.78 10.64
CA ASP A 104 15.66 -19.40 11.56
C ASP A 104 14.55 -18.68 10.81
N THR A 105 13.47 -18.34 11.49
CA THR A 105 12.39 -17.50 10.96
C THR A 105 12.04 -16.38 11.93
N LEU A 106 11.39 -15.34 11.41
CA LEU A 106 10.81 -14.24 12.20
C LEU A 106 9.32 -14.15 11.90
N TYR A 107 8.48 -14.29 12.93
CA TYR A 107 7.04 -14.21 12.79
C TYR A 107 6.61 -12.80 12.39
N ILE A 108 5.93 -12.69 11.24
CA ILE A 108 5.41 -11.41 10.70
C ILE A 108 3.92 -11.29 10.95
N ASP A 109 3.17 -12.39 10.81
CA ASP A 109 1.74 -12.41 11.08
C ASP A 109 1.27 -13.83 11.41
N VAL A 110 0.17 -13.94 12.16
CA VAL A 110 -0.53 -15.18 12.48
C VAL A 110 -2.04 -14.94 12.42
N ASN A 111 -2.84 -15.98 12.20
CA ASN A 111 -4.30 -15.83 12.19
C ASN A 111 -4.91 -16.04 13.60
N ASN A 112 -6.21 -15.75 13.72
CA ASN A 112 -6.94 -15.90 14.97
C ASN A 112 -6.92 -17.37 15.49
N PHE A 113 -6.96 -18.34 14.58
CA PHE A 113 -6.94 -19.73 14.94
C PHE A 113 -5.61 -20.17 15.61
N PHE A 114 -4.50 -19.51 15.24
CA PHE A 114 -3.22 -19.67 15.91
C PHE A 114 -3.25 -19.02 17.31
N GLU A 115 -3.83 -17.81 17.43
CA GLU A 115 -3.92 -17.10 18.72
C GLU A 115 -4.72 -17.91 19.76
N ASP A 116 -5.82 -18.53 19.33
CA ASP A 116 -6.68 -19.32 20.20
C ASP A 116 -6.01 -20.59 20.75
N ARG A 117 -4.99 -21.10 20.06
CA ARG A 117 -4.34 -22.39 20.41
C ARG A 117 -2.95 -22.26 21.02
N PHE A 118 -2.25 -21.17 20.75
CA PHE A 118 -0.86 -21.00 21.18
C PHE A 118 -0.63 -19.72 21.98
N ILE A 119 -0.39 -18.61 21.31
CA ILE A 119 -0.09 -17.31 21.92
C ILE A 119 -0.70 -16.19 21.12
N MET A 120 -0.97 -15.07 21.77
CA MET A 120 -1.51 -13.87 21.13
C MET A 120 -0.59 -13.35 20.03
N ARG A 121 -1.16 -12.85 18.93
CA ARG A 121 -0.42 -12.26 17.80
C ARG A 121 0.62 -11.24 18.25
N LYS A 122 0.26 -10.33 19.17
CA LYS A 122 1.16 -9.30 19.70
C LYS A 122 2.40 -9.86 20.40
N GLU A 123 2.35 -11.10 20.88
CA GLU A 123 3.44 -11.80 21.54
C GLU A 123 4.25 -12.64 20.55
N ALA A 124 3.60 -13.13 19.48
CA ALA A 124 4.24 -13.92 18.44
C ALA A 124 4.99 -13.05 17.43
N VAL A 125 4.36 -11.97 16.94
CA VAL A 125 4.95 -11.10 15.92
C VAL A 125 6.23 -10.43 16.40
N GLY A 126 7.28 -10.53 15.58
CA GLY A 126 8.62 -10.03 15.91
C GLY A 126 9.49 -11.02 16.72
N LYS A 127 8.96 -12.19 17.08
CA LYS A 127 9.74 -13.27 17.71
C LYS A 127 10.31 -14.21 16.66
N ARG A 128 11.42 -14.86 17.02
CA ARG A 128 12.02 -15.90 16.19
C ARG A 128 11.30 -17.24 16.38
N GLY A 129 11.31 -18.06 15.33
CA GLY A 129 10.79 -19.42 15.39
C GLY A 129 11.49 -20.25 16.44
N SER A 130 12.82 -20.12 16.56
CA SER A 130 13.62 -20.77 17.59
C SER A 130 13.30 -20.34 19.03
N GLU A 131 12.77 -19.12 19.23
CA GLU A 131 12.32 -18.65 20.55
C GLU A 131 10.96 -19.23 20.95
N LEU A 132 10.03 -19.30 19.98
CA LEU A 132 8.65 -19.73 20.21
C LEU A 132 8.51 -21.25 20.25
N PHE A 133 9.18 -21.94 19.34
CA PHE A 133 9.07 -23.38 19.14
C PHE A 133 10.44 -24.05 19.01
N PRO A 134 11.31 -23.98 20.04
CA PRO A 134 12.69 -24.48 19.95
C PRO A 134 12.77 -25.97 19.63
N GLU A 135 11.82 -26.77 20.15
CA GLU A 135 11.82 -28.23 20.00
C GLU A 135 11.53 -28.70 18.57
N SER A 136 10.68 -27.96 17.83
CA SER A 136 10.25 -28.30 16.47
C SER A 136 11.04 -27.60 15.38
N MET A 137 11.78 -26.56 15.71
CA MET A 137 12.39 -25.66 14.73
C MET A 137 13.34 -26.39 13.76
N ASN A 138 14.15 -27.32 14.25
CA ASN A 138 15.09 -28.07 13.39
C ASN A 138 14.37 -28.88 12.31
N GLU A 139 13.26 -29.53 12.66
CA GLU A 139 12.44 -30.31 11.72
C GLU A 139 11.77 -29.39 10.69
N PHE A 140 11.21 -28.29 11.17
CA PHE A 140 10.56 -27.30 10.29
C PHE A 140 11.56 -26.69 9.32
N LEU A 141 12.75 -26.29 9.77
CA LEU A 141 13.81 -25.74 8.93
C LEU A 141 14.22 -26.71 7.81
N HIS A 142 14.24 -28.02 8.08
CA HIS A 142 14.53 -29.03 7.06
C HIS A 142 13.53 -28.94 5.91
N PHE A 143 12.23 -28.99 6.20
CA PHE A 143 11.19 -28.95 5.17
C PHE A 143 11.06 -27.57 4.50
N MET A 144 11.27 -26.49 5.25
CA MET A 144 11.31 -25.12 4.72
C MET A 144 12.43 -24.94 3.70
N ASN A 145 13.63 -25.49 3.97
CA ASN A 145 14.74 -25.46 3.04
C ASN A 145 14.46 -26.25 1.76
N ILE A 146 13.76 -27.40 1.84
CA ILE A 146 13.31 -28.15 0.67
C ILE A 146 12.32 -27.30 -0.14
N ALA A 147 11.31 -26.72 0.52
CA ALA A 147 10.30 -25.89 -0.15
C ALA A 147 10.92 -24.67 -0.86
N LEU A 148 11.91 -24.03 -0.22
CA LEU A 148 12.63 -22.88 -0.80
C LEU A 148 13.45 -23.32 -2.04
N LYS A 149 14.20 -24.42 -1.93
CA LYS A 149 15.06 -24.93 -3.01
C LYS A 149 14.25 -25.40 -4.20
N GLU A 150 13.17 -26.16 -3.96
CA GLU A 150 12.36 -26.77 -5.01
C GLU A 150 11.25 -25.83 -5.54
N LYS A 151 11.09 -24.65 -4.93
CA LYS A 151 10.05 -23.64 -5.27
C LYS A 151 8.63 -24.24 -5.36
N ARG A 152 8.33 -25.22 -4.52
CA ARG A 152 7.02 -25.85 -4.39
C ARG A 152 6.57 -25.92 -2.93
N SER A 153 5.30 -26.20 -2.71
CA SER A 153 4.80 -26.52 -1.36
C SER A 153 5.33 -27.89 -0.93
N VAL A 154 5.71 -27.98 0.33
CA VAL A 154 6.10 -29.24 0.99
C VAL A 154 5.14 -29.50 2.11
N THR A 155 4.62 -30.73 2.18
CA THR A 155 3.72 -31.19 3.24
C THR A 155 4.43 -32.26 4.07
N PHE A 156 4.32 -32.18 5.39
CA PHE A 156 4.85 -33.16 6.31
C PHE A 156 3.99 -33.30 7.56
N PRO A 157 3.87 -34.50 8.14
CA PRO A 157 3.15 -34.71 9.40
C PRO A 157 4.02 -34.24 10.56
N TYR A 158 3.38 -33.68 11.57
CA TYR A 158 4.03 -33.29 12.83
C TYR A 158 3.13 -33.58 14.02
N TYR A 159 3.66 -34.29 15.03
CA TYR A 159 2.96 -34.54 16.29
C TYR A 159 3.39 -33.54 17.35
N TYR A 160 2.49 -32.66 17.75
CA TYR A 160 2.74 -31.68 18.79
C TYR A 160 2.36 -32.23 20.15
N LYS A 161 3.34 -32.78 20.82
CA LYS A 161 3.18 -33.55 22.08
C LYS A 161 2.50 -32.74 23.20
N LYS A 162 2.73 -31.43 23.30
CA LYS A 162 2.21 -30.58 24.39
C LYS A 162 0.68 -30.55 24.45
N ILE A 163 0.02 -30.68 23.32
CA ILE A 163 -1.45 -30.66 23.19
C ILE A 163 -2.02 -31.91 22.55
N ASP A 164 -1.21 -32.99 22.45
CA ASP A 164 -1.61 -34.29 21.94
C ASP A 164 -2.34 -34.19 20.55
N THR A 165 -1.76 -33.45 19.62
CA THR A 165 -2.40 -33.16 18.37
C THR A 165 -1.48 -33.47 17.19
N PHE A 166 -2.01 -34.15 16.16
CA PHE A 166 -1.34 -34.37 14.88
C PHE A 166 -1.68 -33.25 13.91
N TYR A 167 -0.67 -32.68 13.29
CA TYR A 167 -0.83 -31.68 12.25
C TYR A 167 -0.23 -32.17 10.94
N ASP A 168 -0.94 -31.93 9.83
CA ASP A 168 -0.33 -31.91 8.51
C ASP A 168 0.09 -30.49 8.20
N ILE A 169 1.42 -30.27 8.14
CA ILE A 169 2.01 -28.96 7.97
C ILE A 169 2.37 -28.76 6.52
N VAL A 170 1.89 -27.67 5.92
CA VAL A 170 2.22 -27.25 4.56
C VAL A 170 3.04 -25.98 4.63
N VAL A 171 4.24 -26.04 4.07
CA VAL A 171 5.14 -24.87 3.95
C VAL A 171 5.30 -24.48 2.49
N LYS A 172 5.20 -23.18 2.20
CA LYS A 172 5.36 -22.62 0.86
C LYS A 172 6.14 -21.32 0.93
N ALA A 173 7.28 -21.25 0.25
CA ALA A 173 8.02 -20.01 0.11
C ALA A 173 7.28 -19.01 -0.79
N SER A 174 7.39 -17.71 -0.48
CA SER A 174 6.96 -16.62 -1.36
C SER A 174 7.79 -16.62 -2.67
N ASP A 175 7.28 -15.99 -3.71
CA ASP A 175 7.93 -15.97 -5.03
C ASP A 175 9.33 -15.34 -4.99
N ASN A 176 9.53 -14.32 -4.13
CA ASN A 176 10.84 -13.71 -3.92
C ASN A 176 11.76 -14.51 -2.98
N GLY A 177 11.25 -15.59 -2.37
CA GLY A 177 12.00 -16.43 -1.46
C GLY A 177 12.40 -15.78 -0.13
N GLU A 178 11.78 -14.66 0.26
CA GLU A 178 12.10 -13.97 1.52
C GLU A 178 11.18 -14.35 2.67
N TYR A 179 10.02 -14.90 2.36
CA TYR A 179 8.99 -15.25 3.33
C TYR A 179 8.53 -16.69 3.16
N MET A 180 7.94 -17.22 4.21
CA MET A 180 7.33 -18.55 4.25
C MET A 180 5.88 -18.43 4.73
N HIS A 181 4.98 -19.09 4.00
CA HIS A 181 3.61 -19.36 4.44
C HIS A 181 3.59 -20.74 5.06
N VAL A 182 3.13 -20.84 6.29
CA VAL A 182 3.00 -22.09 7.05
C VAL A 182 1.53 -22.30 7.38
N PHE A 183 0.99 -23.44 6.98
CA PHE A 183 -0.36 -23.85 7.29
C PHE A 183 -0.30 -25.17 8.07
N CYS A 184 -1.00 -25.23 9.21
CA CYS A 184 -1.08 -26.48 9.97
C CYS A 184 -2.56 -26.90 10.03
N VAL A 185 -2.86 -28.03 9.47
CA VAL A 185 -4.18 -28.68 9.46
C VAL A 185 -4.22 -29.74 10.55
N ASP A 186 -5.17 -29.64 11.46
CA ASP A 186 -5.37 -30.67 12.48
C ASP A 186 -5.84 -31.97 11.81
N SER A 187 -5.01 -33.01 11.89
CA SER A 187 -5.25 -34.32 11.30
C SER A 187 -5.41 -35.42 12.37
N THR A 188 -5.65 -35.03 13.62
CA THR A 188 -5.71 -35.95 14.77
C THR A 188 -6.78 -37.03 14.58
N GLU A 189 -8.00 -36.65 14.19
CA GLU A 189 -9.10 -37.60 13.98
C GLU A 189 -8.78 -38.58 12.85
N LEU A 190 -8.19 -38.12 11.77
CA LEU A 190 -7.75 -38.94 10.63
C LEU A 190 -6.71 -39.99 11.08
N HIS A 191 -5.71 -39.56 11.87
CA HIS A 191 -4.69 -40.45 12.40
C HIS A 191 -5.27 -41.53 13.33
N HIS A 192 -6.16 -41.15 14.24
CA HIS A 192 -6.82 -42.11 15.14
C HIS A 192 -7.65 -43.12 14.35
N THR A 193 -8.42 -42.68 13.37
CA THR A 193 -9.22 -43.56 12.51
C THR A 193 -8.34 -44.53 11.73
N GLN A 194 -7.22 -44.09 11.17
CA GLN A 194 -6.27 -44.98 10.48
C GLN A 194 -5.66 -46.03 11.38
N ILE A 195 -5.31 -45.66 12.61
CA ILE A 195 -4.78 -46.61 13.59
C ILE A 195 -5.82 -47.67 13.96
N GLN A 196 -7.07 -47.28 14.18
CA GLN A 196 -8.18 -48.21 14.48
C GLN A 196 -8.42 -49.17 13.29
N LEU A 197 -8.48 -48.68 12.07
CA LEU A 197 -8.65 -49.53 10.88
C LEU A 197 -7.51 -50.56 10.72
N ARG A 198 -6.26 -50.12 10.95
CA ARG A 198 -5.09 -51.03 10.89
C ARG A 198 -5.14 -52.11 11.97
N SER A 199 -5.64 -51.78 13.15
CA SER A 199 -5.78 -52.77 14.25
C SER A 199 -6.89 -53.78 13.99
N THR A 200 -7.97 -53.34 13.36
CA THR A 200 -9.10 -54.23 13.00
C THR A 200 -8.76 -55.20 11.84
N ASN A 201 -7.98 -54.72 10.84
CA ASN A 201 -7.57 -55.55 9.72
C ASN A 201 -6.43 -56.57 10.03
N ARG A 202 -5.84 -56.53 11.23
CA ARG A 202 -4.84 -57.49 11.66
C ARG A 202 -5.39 -58.65 12.50
N LYS A 203 -6.68 -58.64 12.77
CA LYS A 203 -7.40 -59.74 13.39
C LYS A 203 -8.05 -60.65 12.34
#